data_da33c1e2ceee0786b728d6a8e131c58c
#
_entry.id   da33c1e2ceee0786b728d6a8e131c58c
#
_cell.length_a   1.000
_cell.length_b   1.000
_cell.length_c   1.000
_cell.angle_alpha   90.00
_cell.angle_beta   90.00
_cell.angle_gamma   90.00
#
_symmetry.space_group_name_H-M   'P 1'
#
loop_
_entity.id
_entity.type
_entity.pdbx_description
1 polymer ?
#
loop_
_entity_poly.entity_id
_entity_poly.type
_entity_poly.pdbx_seq_one_letter_code
_entity_poly.pdbx_strand_id
1 'polypeptide(L)'
;IPRKADLGAIGVEYRKVTDPESTWEKATKSFTTYEANTAYTLNISSLDANTEYEYRPYSVKNDVETYYSVGSFITKVAIGLDVNVNGGVTDIKPTEATVYGEFDSTTPGLESKGFCMVPGSGVPTVQNNNVELQPSVTFTHTYTGLQPLNEYTCRAYVIINGVISYSEPTNFWTAPN
;
A
#
# COMPACT_ATOMS: atom_id res chain seq x y z
N ILE A 1 17.56 28.91 19.09
CA ILE A 1 16.64 29.26 20.17
C ILE A 1 15.26 29.09 19.63
N PRO A 2 14.43 28.17 20.20
CA PRO A 2 13.04 28.00 19.74
C PRO A 2 12.30 29.33 19.97
N ARG A 3 11.64 29.84 18.91
CA ARG A 3 10.76 31.00 19.05
C ARG A 3 9.43 30.53 19.62
N LYS A 4 8.87 31.32 20.53
CA LYS A 4 7.49 31.16 20.97
C LYS A 4 6.59 31.31 19.74
N ALA A 5 5.74 30.33 19.48
CA ALA A 5 5.07 30.22 18.19
C ALA A 5 3.96 31.26 18.04
N ASP A 6 4.08 32.09 17.02
CA ASP A 6 2.90 32.67 16.36
C ASP A 6 2.13 31.59 15.58
N LEU A 7 2.76 30.43 15.31
CA LEU A 7 2.19 29.25 14.67
C LEU A 7 1.61 28.33 15.74
N GLY A 8 0.28 28.21 15.78
CA GLY A 8 -0.45 27.36 16.74
C GLY A 8 -0.55 25.89 16.27
N ALA A 9 -0.70 25.67 14.97
CA ALA A 9 -0.82 24.34 14.40
C ALA A 9 -0.48 24.32 12.89
N ILE A 10 -0.16 23.13 12.40
CA ILE A 10 -0.21 22.78 10.99
C ILE A 10 -1.10 21.58 10.81
N GLY A 11 -1.63 21.38 9.61
CA GLY A 11 -2.45 20.23 9.31
C GLY A 11 -2.66 20.00 7.84
N VAL A 12 -3.43 18.96 7.59
CA VAL A 12 -3.95 18.61 6.27
C VAL A 12 -5.44 18.38 6.44
N GLU A 13 -6.24 19.03 5.63
CA GLU A 13 -7.62 18.61 5.39
C GLU A 13 -7.63 17.64 4.22
N TYR A 14 -8.48 16.64 4.29
CA TYR A 14 -8.64 15.62 3.25
C TYR A 14 -10.09 15.16 3.15
N ARG A 15 -10.48 14.69 1.97
CA ARG A 15 -11.81 14.09 1.71
C ARG A 15 -11.73 13.16 0.51
N LYS A 16 -12.71 12.29 0.32
CA LYS A 16 -12.86 11.58 -0.95
C LYS A 16 -13.28 12.59 -2.02
N VAL A 17 -12.76 12.43 -3.22
CA VAL A 17 -13.12 13.30 -4.38
C VAL A 17 -14.63 13.23 -4.67
N THR A 18 -15.27 12.10 -4.37
CA THR A 18 -16.72 11.90 -4.55
C THR A 18 -17.59 12.57 -3.48
N ASP A 19 -17.00 12.98 -2.36
CA ASP A 19 -17.76 13.54 -1.25
C ASP A 19 -18.02 15.05 -1.44
N PRO A 20 -19.08 15.60 -0.84
CA PRO A 20 -19.36 17.04 -0.89
C PRO A 20 -18.24 17.88 -0.31
N GLU A 21 -18.05 19.10 -0.81
CA GLU A 21 -17.02 20.03 -0.28
C GLU A 21 -17.16 20.37 1.22
N SER A 22 -18.30 20.13 1.80
CA SER A 22 -18.54 20.38 3.23
C SER A 22 -17.98 19.28 4.16
N THR A 23 -17.42 18.20 3.61
CA THR A 23 -17.02 16.98 4.36
C THR A 23 -15.52 16.85 4.60
N TRP A 24 -14.76 17.95 4.55
CA TRP A 24 -13.33 17.91 4.82
C TRP A 24 -13.04 17.44 6.25
N GLU A 25 -12.22 16.39 6.37
CA GLU A 25 -11.68 15.89 7.62
C GLU A 25 -10.32 16.54 7.91
N LYS A 26 -9.93 16.65 9.17
CA LYS A 26 -8.67 17.29 9.58
C LYS A 26 -7.73 16.33 10.29
N ALA A 27 -6.49 16.28 9.84
CA ALA A 27 -5.36 15.78 10.60
C ALA A 27 -4.50 16.97 11.03
N THR A 28 -4.35 17.18 12.34
CA THR A 28 -3.74 18.40 12.90
C THR A 28 -2.60 18.07 13.84
N LYS A 29 -1.51 18.86 13.79
CA LYS A 29 -0.44 18.89 14.77
C LYS A 29 -0.31 20.26 15.38
N SER A 30 -0.58 20.37 16.68
CA SER A 30 -0.47 21.61 17.44
C SER A 30 0.94 21.84 17.98
N PHE A 31 1.33 23.09 18.14
CA PHE A 31 2.65 23.49 18.63
C PHE A 31 2.54 24.46 19.80
N THR A 32 3.36 24.26 20.81
CA THR A 32 3.71 25.27 21.83
C THR A 32 5.00 25.99 21.45
N THR A 33 5.88 25.31 20.74
CA THR A 33 7.12 25.82 20.15
C THR A 33 7.35 25.12 18.83
N TYR A 34 7.95 25.78 17.84
CA TYR A 34 8.31 25.17 16.56
C TYR A 34 9.72 25.59 16.13
N GLU A 35 10.33 24.75 15.31
CA GLU A 35 11.60 25.05 14.64
C GLU A 35 11.33 25.41 13.18
N ALA A 36 11.84 26.55 12.74
CA ALA A 36 11.72 26.96 11.35
C ALA A 36 12.46 25.98 10.42
N ASN A 37 11.93 25.76 9.24
CA ASN A 37 12.47 24.85 8.21
C ASN A 37 12.54 23.37 8.64
N THR A 38 11.75 22.95 9.61
CA THR A 38 11.65 21.55 10.03
C THR A 38 10.48 20.88 9.31
N ALA A 39 10.74 19.70 8.74
CA ALA A 39 9.67 18.87 8.17
C ALA A 39 8.91 18.16 9.29
N TYR A 40 7.58 18.15 9.17
CA TYR A 40 6.69 17.46 10.09
C TYR A 40 5.88 16.40 9.35
N THR A 41 5.74 15.24 9.97
CA THR A 41 4.92 14.16 9.44
C THR A 41 3.57 14.12 10.15
N LEU A 42 2.52 14.00 9.37
CA LEU A 42 1.15 13.73 9.83
C LEU A 42 0.70 12.39 9.25
N ASN A 43 0.15 11.54 10.09
CA ASN A 43 -0.42 10.26 9.66
C ASN A 43 -1.94 10.42 9.52
N ILE A 44 -2.46 10.03 8.38
CA ILE A 44 -3.89 9.89 8.13
C ILE A 44 -4.18 8.40 8.12
N SER A 45 -5.16 7.96 8.89
CA SER A 45 -5.54 6.54 9.02
C SER A 45 -7.01 6.34 8.65
N SER A 46 -7.40 5.08 8.53
CA SER A 46 -8.79 4.69 8.26
C SER A 46 -9.33 5.18 6.91
N LEU A 47 -8.44 5.35 5.94
CA LEU A 47 -8.84 5.66 4.57
C LEU A 47 -9.37 4.40 3.87
N ASP A 48 -10.37 4.57 3.02
CA ASP A 48 -10.87 3.48 2.17
C ASP A 48 -9.81 3.09 1.14
N ALA A 49 -9.71 1.79 0.86
CA ALA A 49 -8.81 1.27 -0.16
C ALA A 49 -9.29 1.66 -1.57
N ASN A 50 -8.35 1.76 -2.51
CA ASN A 50 -8.62 2.09 -3.91
C ASN A 50 -9.54 3.31 -4.10
N THR A 51 -9.32 4.35 -3.31
CA THR A 51 -10.17 5.53 -3.27
C THR A 51 -9.34 6.77 -3.53
N GLU A 52 -9.81 7.63 -4.42
CA GLU A 52 -9.17 8.91 -4.67
C GLU A 52 -9.58 9.91 -3.60
N TYR A 53 -8.57 10.50 -2.98
CA TYR A 53 -8.68 11.57 -2.00
C TYR A 53 -8.02 12.82 -2.54
N GLU A 54 -8.61 13.95 -2.25
CA GLU A 54 -7.94 15.24 -2.36
C GLU A 54 -7.56 15.74 -0.97
N TYR A 55 -6.51 16.53 -0.91
CA TYR A 55 -5.99 17.11 0.32
C TYR A 55 -5.53 18.54 0.12
N ARG A 56 -5.61 19.34 1.17
CA ARG A 56 -5.02 20.66 1.22
C ARG A 56 -4.30 20.88 2.54
N PRO A 57 -3.01 21.23 2.53
CA PRO A 57 -2.31 21.63 3.72
C PRO A 57 -2.88 22.92 4.28
N TYR A 58 -2.80 23.10 5.59
CA TYR A 58 -3.14 24.36 6.23
C TYR A 58 -2.21 24.66 7.40
N SER A 59 -2.16 25.93 7.80
CA SER A 59 -1.49 26.40 9.00
C SER A 59 -2.42 27.29 9.80
N VAL A 60 -2.27 27.27 11.13
CA VAL A 60 -3.00 28.15 12.04
C VAL A 60 -1.99 29.10 12.70
N LYS A 61 -2.21 30.40 12.48
CA LYS A 61 -1.40 31.45 13.07
C LYS A 61 -2.33 32.49 13.70
N ASN A 62 -2.15 32.76 15.00
CA ASN A 62 -3.01 33.69 15.76
C ASN A 62 -4.52 33.39 15.54
N ASP A 63 -4.89 32.10 15.63
CA ASP A 63 -6.24 31.57 15.41
C ASP A 63 -6.82 31.79 14.00
N VAL A 64 -5.98 32.18 13.04
CA VAL A 64 -6.35 32.30 11.63
C VAL A 64 -5.82 31.11 10.84
N GLU A 65 -6.73 30.37 10.18
CA GLU A 65 -6.39 29.29 9.27
C GLU A 65 -6.01 29.84 7.90
N THR A 66 -4.91 29.34 7.36
CA THR A 66 -4.45 29.63 6.00
C THR A 66 -4.29 28.31 5.25
N TYR A 67 -4.97 28.15 4.13
CA TYR A 67 -4.96 26.96 3.29
C TYR A 67 -4.00 27.13 2.11
N TYR A 68 -3.41 26.01 1.67
CA TYR A 68 -2.49 25.96 0.55
C TYR A 68 -3.09 25.16 -0.62
N SER A 69 -2.31 24.96 -1.69
CA SER A 69 -2.78 24.31 -2.90
C SER A 69 -3.31 22.90 -2.64
N VAL A 70 -4.41 22.56 -3.31
CA VAL A 70 -5.01 21.23 -3.29
C VAL A 70 -4.14 20.26 -4.11
N GLY A 71 -3.92 19.08 -3.58
CA GLY A 71 -3.35 17.93 -4.26
C GLY A 71 -4.29 16.74 -4.16
N SER A 72 -4.01 15.66 -4.90
CA SER A 72 -4.74 14.40 -4.78
C SER A 72 -3.81 13.19 -4.68
N PHE A 73 -4.35 12.09 -4.19
CA PHE A 73 -3.70 10.78 -4.17
C PHE A 73 -4.76 9.68 -4.19
N ILE A 74 -4.38 8.50 -4.68
CA ILE A 74 -5.23 7.30 -4.62
C ILE A 74 -4.64 6.37 -3.56
N THR A 75 -5.48 5.90 -2.63
CA THR A 75 -5.09 4.89 -1.66
C THR A 75 -4.86 3.56 -2.33
N LYS A 76 -3.88 2.81 -1.82
CA LYS A 76 -3.59 1.47 -2.34
C LYS A 76 -4.74 0.51 -2.04
N VAL A 77 -4.89 -0.47 -2.91
CA VAL A 77 -5.78 -1.62 -2.66
C VAL A 77 -5.13 -2.51 -1.59
N ALA A 78 -5.93 -2.94 -0.63
CA ALA A 78 -5.47 -3.98 0.29
C ALA A 78 -5.48 -5.32 -0.45
N ILE A 79 -4.30 -5.90 -0.69
CA ILE A 79 -4.15 -7.23 -1.26
C ILE A 79 -3.66 -8.15 -0.15
N GLY A 80 -4.45 -9.17 0.19
CA GLY A 80 -4.01 -10.27 1.04
C GLY A 80 -3.40 -11.38 0.21
N LEU A 81 -2.25 -11.90 0.60
CA LEU A 81 -1.96 -13.31 0.37
C LEU A 81 -2.78 -14.08 1.39
N ASP A 82 -3.43 -15.17 0.98
CA ASP A 82 -4.15 -16.02 1.93
C ASP A 82 -3.15 -16.51 2.99
N VAL A 83 -3.37 -16.08 4.22
CA VAL A 83 -2.45 -16.30 5.36
C VAL A 83 -2.63 -17.71 5.93
N ASN A 84 -3.02 -18.68 5.13
CA ASN A 84 -3.11 -20.06 5.61
C ASN A 84 -1.73 -20.65 5.81
N VAL A 85 -1.49 -21.09 7.05
CA VAL A 85 -0.45 -22.04 7.49
C VAL A 85 0.84 -21.99 6.67
N ASN A 86 1.49 -21.15 6.26
CA ASN A 86 2.82 -20.95 5.66
C ASN A 86 2.95 -19.58 4.96
N GLY A 87 2.17 -18.59 5.40
CA GLY A 87 2.29 -17.23 4.84
C GLY A 87 1.87 -17.10 3.38
N GLY A 88 0.87 -17.87 2.94
CA GLY A 88 0.37 -17.83 1.56
C GLY A 88 1.18 -18.68 0.58
N VAL A 89 2.14 -19.47 1.07
CA VAL A 89 2.94 -20.41 0.25
C VAL A 89 2.74 -21.83 0.79
N THR A 90 2.39 -22.76 -0.06
CA THR A 90 2.16 -24.18 0.27
C THR A 90 2.87 -25.11 -0.71
N ASP A 91 2.75 -26.41 -0.50
CA ASP A 91 3.32 -27.44 -1.37
C ASP A 91 4.80 -27.18 -1.73
N ILE A 92 5.56 -26.73 -0.74
CA ILE A 92 6.97 -26.40 -0.92
C ILE A 92 7.76 -27.69 -1.12
N LYS A 93 8.32 -27.85 -2.32
CA LYS A 93 9.19 -28.95 -2.73
C LYS A 93 10.58 -28.42 -3.09
N PRO A 94 11.54 -29.30 -3.45
CA PRO A 94 12.88 -28.85 -3.82
C PRO A 94 12.90 -27.86 -5.00
N THR A 95 12.00 -28.04 -5.97
CA THR A 95 12.01 -27.28 -7.22
C THR A 95 10.70 -26.60 -7.56
N GLU A 96 9.73 -26.63 -6.65
CA GLU A 96 8.44 -25.98 -6.85
C GLU A 96 7.82 -25.49 -5.53
N ALA A 97 6.94 -24.50 -5.62
CA ALA A 97 6.11 -24.02 -4.51
C ALA A 97 4.83 -23.40 -5.06
N THR A 98 3.72 -23.58 -4.35
CA THR A 98 2.42 -23.02 -4.71
C THR A 98 2.14 -21.77 -3.87
N VAL A 99 1.79 -20.67 -4.52
CA VAL A 99 1.41 -19.41 -3.89
C VAL A 99 -0.09 -19.20 -4.01
N TYR A 100 -0.68 -18.58 -3.00
CA TYR A 100 -2.11 -18.28 -2.90
C TYR A 100 -2.34 -16.79 -2.76
N GLY A 101 -3.40 -16.29 -3.38
CA GLY A 101 -3.87 -14.94 -3.21
C GLY A 101 -5.40 -14.91 -3.18
N GLU A 102 -5.91 -13.90 -2.51
CA GLU A 102 -7.34 -13.60 -2.49
C GLU A 102 -7.55 -12.12 -2.79
N PHE A 103 -8.49 -11.83 -3.67
CA PHE A 103 -8.88 -10.47 -4.00
C PHE A 103 -10.28 -10.47 -4.62
N ASP A 104 -11.12 -9.50 -4.25
CA ASP A 104 -12.45 -9.34 -4.81
C ASP A 104 -12.39 -9.08 -6.33
N SER A 105 -12.74 -10.11 -7.11
CA SER A 105 -12.73 -10.05 -8.57
C SER A 105 -13.84 -9.17 -9.15
N THR A 106 -14.78 -8.71 -8.32
CA THR A 106 -15.86 -7.78 -8.72
C THR A 106 -15.46 -6.31 -8.55
N THR A 107 -14.26 -6.04 -8.05
CA THR A 107 -13.78 -4.66 -7.87
C THR A 107 -13.80 -3.90 -9.20
N PRO A 108 -14.51 -2.76 -9.27
CA PRO A 108 -14.58 -1.97 -10.48
C PRO A 108 -13.19 -1.50 -10.94
N GLY A 109 -12.92 -1.62 -12.24
CA GLY A 109 -11.66 -1.21 -12.82
C GLY A 109 -10.51 -2.19 -12.62
N LEU A 110 -10.77 -3.40 -12.12
CA LEU A 110 -9.77 -4.47 -12.05
C LEU A 110 -9.36 -4.88 -13.48
N GLU A 111 -8.08 -4.65 -13.81
CA GLU A 111 -7.49 -4.95 -15.12
C GLU A 111 -6.72 -6.28 -15.09
N SER A 112 -5.92 -6.49 -14.03
CA SER A 112 -5.04 -7.64 -13.92
C SER A 112 -4.75 -7.97 -12.46
N LYS A 113 -4.42 -9.23 -12.19
CA LYS A 113 -3.92 -9.70 -10.91
C LYS A 113 -3.00 -10.90 -11.10
N GLY A 114 -2.17 -11.18 -10.12
CA GLY A 114 -1.26 -12.30 -10.16
C GLY A 114 -0.21 -12.26 -9.07
N PHE A 115 0.91 -12.88 -9.36
CA PHE A 115 2.06 -12.97 -8.46
C PHE A 115 3.33 -12.53 -9.14
N CYS A 116 4.29 -12.06 -8.34
CA CYS A 116 5.66 -11.83 -8.74
C CYS A 116 6.61 -12.40 -7.68
N MET A 117 7.79 -12.84 -8.11
CA MET A 117 8.74 -13.54 -7.24
C MET A 117 10.19 -13.20 -7.62
N VAL A 118 11.05 -13.14 -6.62
CA VAL A 118 12.52 -13.04 -6.79
C VAL A 118 13.24 -14.08 -5.92
N PRO A 119 14.42 -14.54 -6.30
CA PRO A 119 15.30 -15.28 -5.39
C PRO A 119 15.82 -14.37 -4.29
N GLY A 120 16.00 -14.94 -3.09
CA GLY A 120 16.45 -14.22 -1.90
C GLY A 120 15.36 -13.32 -1.26
N SER A 121 15.79 -12.42 -0.39
CA SER A 121 14.94 -11.51 0.40
C SER A 121 14.62 -10.18 -0.30
N GLY A 122 14.73 -10.10 -1.61
CA GLY A 122 14.37 -8.92 -2.41
C GLY A 122 12.87 -8.65 -2.37
N VAL A 123 12.46 -7.43 -2.72
CA VAL A 123 11.04 -7.06 -2.83
C VAL A 123 10.61 -7.16 -4.31
N PRO A 124 9.87 -8.21 -4.71
CA PRO A 124 9.48 -8.39 -6.11
C PRO A 124 8.47 -7.35 -6.58
N THR A 125 8.52 -7.06 -7.87
CA THR A 125 7.57 -6.22 -8.59
C THR A 125 7.05 -6.96 -9.81
N VAL A 126 6.08 -6.41 -10.53
CA VAL A 126 5.58 -6.99 -11.79
C VAL A 126 6.65 -7.12 -12.88
N GLN A 127 7.85 -6.60 -12.67
CA GLN A 127 9.01 -6.80 -13.56
C GLN A 127 9.78 -8.10 -13.25
N ASN A 128 9.43 -8.80 -12.16
CA ASN A 128 10.18 -9.95 -11.66
C ASN A 128 9.31 -11.22 -11.71
N ASN A 129 9.65 -12.14 -12.60
CA ASN A 129 8.98 -13.45 -12.73
C ASN A 129 7.45 -13.37 -12.49
N ASN A 130 6.82 -12.47 -13.22
CA ASN A 130 5.42 -12.13 -13.10
C ASN A 130 4.55 -13.21 -13.76
N VAL A 131 3.46 -13.57 -13.07
CA VAL A 131 2.40 -14.43 -13.59
C VAL A 131 1.08 -13.69 -13.47
N GLU A 132 0.43 -13.45 -14.59
CA GLU A 132 -0.91 -12.88 -14.66
C GLU A 132 -1.97 -14.00 -14.64
N LEU A 133 -3.02 -13.83 -13.84
CA LEU A 133 -4.04 -14.84 -13.63
C LEU A 133 -5.43 -14.30 -13.96
N GLN A 134 -6.33 -15.23 -14.34
CA GLN A 134 -7.72 -14.92 -14.65
C GLN A 134 -8.49 -14.40 -13.42
N PRO A 135 -9.50 -13.56 -13.61
CA PRO A 135 -10.35 -13.07 -12.53
C PRO A 135 -11.04 -14.20 -11.76
N SER A 136 -10.75 -14.32 -10.48
CA SER A 136 -11.40 -15.22 -9.51
C SER A 136 -11.18 -14.65 -8.12
N VAL A 137 -12.01 -14.92 -7.14
CA VAL A 137 -11.83 -14.41 -5.77
C VAL A 137 -10.51 -14.95 -5.20
N THR A 138 -10.33 -16.25 -5.23
CA THR A 138 -9.06 -16.92 -4.91
C THR A 138 -8.28 -17.21 -6.17
N PHE A 139 -6.99 -17.04 -6.14
CA PHE A 139 -6.09 -17.34 -7.25
C PHE A 139 -4.80 -17.99 -6.75
N THR A 140 -4.32 -18.95 -7.50
CA THR A 140 -3.14 -19.75 -7.14
C THR A 140 -2.21 -19.87 -8.32
N HIS A 141 -0.92 -20.01 -8.03
CA HIS A 141 0.08 -20.34 -9.04
C HIS A 141 1.15 -21.23 -8.44
N THR A 142 1.60 -22.24 -9.18
CA THR A 142 2.76 -23.07 -8.80
C THR A 142 3.96 -22.63 -9.61
N TYR A 143 4.94 -22.03 -8.93
CA TYR A 143 6.23 -21.76 -9.49
C TYR A 143 7.03 -23.05 -9.57
N THR A 144 7.66 -23.30 -10.72
CA THR A 144 8.50 -24.49 -10.98
C THR A 144 9.91 -24.09 -11.40
N GLY A 145 10.84 -25.02 -11.38
CA GLY A 145 12.23 -24.76 -11.76
C GLY A 145 13.01 -23.98 -10.70
N LEU A 146 12.53 -23.98 -9.47
CA LEU A 146 13.22 -23.37 -8.34
C LEU A 146 14.48 -24.17 -7.98
N GLN A 147 15.42 -23.53 -7.29
CA GLN A 147 16.62 -24.20 -6.79
C GLN A 147 16.35 -24.76 -5.39
N PRO A 148 16.76 -26.00 -5.08
CA PRO A 148 16.63 -26.56 -3.75
C PRO A 148 17.40 -25.75 -2.71
N LEU A 149 16.91 -25.73 -1.45
CA LEU A 149 17.53 -25.02 -0.32
C LEU A 149 17.79 -23.53 -0.59
N ASN A 150 16.97 -22.91 -1.44
CA ASN A 150 17.08 -21.49 -1.74
C ASN A 150 15.90 -20.71 -1.14
N GLU A 151 16.21 -19.48 -0.71
CA GLU A 151 15.20 -18.51 -0.31
C GLU A 151 14.57 -17.83 -1.54
N TYR A 152 13.28 -17.60 -1.45
CA TYR A 152 12.52 -16.81 -2.42
C TYR A 152 11.57 -15.88 -1.69
N THR A 153 11.30 -14.73 -2.29
CA THR A 153 10.27 -13.79 -1.84
C THR A 153 9.22 -13.63 -2.92
N CYS A 154 7.95 -13.76 -2.54
CA CYS A 154 6.82 -13.55 -3.45
C CYS A 154 5.86 -12.50 -2.91
N ARG A 155 5.08 -11.91 -3.84
CA ARG A 155 3.98 -10.98 -3.56
C ARG A 155 2.84 -11.24 -4.52
N ALA A 156 1.61 -11.05 -4.06
CA ALA A 156 0.48 -10.84 -4.95
C ALA A 156 0.43 -9.39 -5.44
N TYR A 157 -0.15 -9.17 -6.61
CA TYR A 157 -0.44 -7.83 -7.11
C TYR A 157 -1.83 -7.79 -7.75
N VAL A 158 -2.41 -6.58 -7.80
CA VAL A 158 -3.55 -6.24 -8.67
C VAL A 158 -3.25 -4.94 -9.40
N ILE A 159 -3.86 -4.78 -10.57
CA ILE A 159 -3.87 -3.54 -11.34
C ILE A 159 -5.32 -3.08 -11.45
N ILE A 160 -5.61 -1.88 -10.93
CA ILE A 160 -6.94 -1.30 -10.93
C ILE A 160 -6.81 0.13 -11.47
N ASN A 161 -7.52 0.45 -12.55
CA ASN A 161 -7.46 1.74 -13.24
C ASN A 161 -6.01 2.20 -13.49
N GLY A 162 -5.14 1.29 -13.95
CA GLY A 162 -3.72 1.56 -14.21
C GLY A 162 -2.83 1.67 -12.96
N VAL A 163 -3.39 1.56 -11.75
CA VAL A 163 -2.64 1.62 -10.49
C VAL A 163 -2.28 0.22 -10.02
N ILE A 164 -0.98 -0.03 -9.81
CA ILE A 164 -0.49 -1.32 -9.30
C ILE A 164 -0.45 -1.27 -7.77
N SER A 165 -1.05 -2.26 -7.13
CA SER A 165 -0.97 -2.48 -5.69
C SER A 165 -0.44 -3.88 -5.40
N TYR A 166 0.32 -4.02 -4.30
CA TYR A 166 0.98 -5.26 -3.91
C TYR A 166 0.61 -5.65 -2.48
N SER A 167 0.57 -6.96 -2.23
CA SER A 167 0.56 -7.49 -0.86
C SER A 167 1.89 -7.21 -0.15
N GLU A 168 1.94 -7.44 1.17
CA GLU A 168 3.21 -7.57 1.87
C GLU A 168 4.01 -8.73 1.27
N PRO A 169 5.35 -8.64 1.25
CA PRO A 169 6.21 -9.72 0.76
C PRO A 169 6.19 -10.91 1.73
N THR A 170 6.18 -12.12 1.15
CA THR A 170 6.26 -13.38 1.89
C THR A 170 7.50 -14.14 1.46
N ASN A 171 8.34 -14.51 2.42
CA ASN A 171 9.55 -15.27 2.20
C ASN A 171 9.31 -16.75 2.47
N PHE A 172 9.92 -17.61 1.68
CA PHE A 172 9.93 -19.06 1.89
C PHE A 172 11.23 -19.70 1.39
N TRP A 173 11.54 -20.89 1.90
CA TRP A 173 12.67 -21.70 1.49
C TRP A 173 12.18 -22.96 0.80
N THR A 174 12.78 -23.30 -0.34
CA THR A 174 12.54 -24.60 -0.99
C THR A 174 13.11 -25.74 -0.18
N ALA A 175 12.48 -26.93 -0.28
CA ALA A 175 12.92 -28.12 0.41
C ALA A 175 14.28 -28.62 -0.12
N PRO A 176 15.00 -29.43 0.65
CA PRO A 176 16.16 -30.18 0.14
C PRO A 176 15.74 -31.24 -0.90
N ASN A 177 16.67 -31.67 -1.74
CA ASN A 177 16.49 -32.81 -2.65
C ASN A 177 16.31 -34.11 -1.89
#